data_a2f1a0ab66624d64939ba5fcdc33d218
#
_entry.id   a2f1a0ab66624d64939ba5fcdc33d218
#
_cell.length_a   1.000
_cell.length_b   1.000
_cell.length_c   1.000
_cell.angle_alpha   90.00
_cell.angle_beta   90.00
_cell.angle_gamma   90.00
#
_symmetry.space_group_name_H-M   'P 1'
#
loop_
_entity.id
_entity.type
_entity.pdbx_description
1 polymer ?
#
loop_
_entity_poly.entity_id
_entity_poly.type
_entity_poly.pdbx_seq_one_letter_code
_entity_poly.pdbx_strand_id
1 'polypeptide(L)'
;MNATDVSAARSAAVAATIDRIRAIETTEGVTRPALAKIRAELMKLAAQEHLFPSAHFPPPAPGEKGGNRYFLQEDPDHRFALYMNALNPGNATKPHDHTTWAVVVAVEGQELNKVYDRTDDGTDPATCALTVREEIMVEPGRGICLMPEDIHSIHTLGSVPTRHLHMYGLALEVLENRKGYDDETGKVTGYNKAFMKPSLAPLG
;
A
#
# COMPACT_ATOMS: atom_id res chain seq x y z
N MET A 1 21.87 12.30 -13.96
CA MET A 1 20.75 13.16 -13.47
C MET A 1 21.08 13.57 -12.06
N ASN A 2 20.99 14.84 -11.69
CA ASN A 2 21.16 15.24 -10.30
C ASN A 2 19.89 14.93 -9.49
N ALA A 3 19.93 15.04 -8.15
CA ALA A 3 18.78 14.69 -7.30
C ALA A 3 17.52 15.51 -7.63
N THR A 4 17.67 16.79 -7.94
CA THR A 4 16.58 17.69 -8.34
C THR A 4 15.92 17.25 -9.64
N ASP A 5 16.72 16.77 -10.61
CA ASP A 5 16.21 16.27 -11.89
C ASP A 5 15.39 14.97 -11.69
N VAL A 6 15.84 14.09 -10.79
CA VAL A 6 15.12 12.85 -10.47
C VAL A 6 13.79 13.15 -9.79
N SER A 7 13.75 14.10 -8.84
CA SER A 7 12.53 14.49 -8.15
C SER A 7 11.49 15.07 -9.11
N ALA A 8 11.89 15.99 -9.98
CA ALA A 8 11.00 16.58 -10.99
C ALA A 8 10.47 15.53 -11.99
N ALA A 9 11.35 14.64 -12.47
CA ALA A 9 10.97 13.56 -13.38
C ALA A 9 10.00 12.56 -12.71
N ARG A 10 10.25 12.22 -11.43
CA ARG A 10 9.36 11.38 -10.62
C ARG A 10 7.98 12.02 -10.49
N SER A 11 7.90 13.30 -10.10
CA SER A 11 6.64 14.01 -9.95
C SER A 11 5.83 14.02 -11.24
N ALA A 12 6.46 14.28 -12.38
CA ALA A 12 5.80 14.24 -13.69
C ALA A 12 5.29 12.83 -14.05
N ALA A 13 6.09 11.79 -13.81
CA ALA A 13 5.71 10.41 -14.08
C ALA A 13 4.57 9.93 -13.17
N VAL A 14 4.59 10.32 -11.89
CA VAL A 14 3.52 10.05 -10.91
C VAL A 14 2.23 10.73 -11.36
N ALA A 15 2.25 12.03 -11.67
CA ALA A 15 1.06 12.76 -12.10
C ALA A 15 0.44 12.12 -13.36
N ALA A 16 1.24 11.84 -14.39
CA ALA A 16 0.76 11.18 -15.61
C ALA A 16 0.18 9.78 -15.36
N THR A 17 0.70 9.06 -14.37
CA THR A 17 0.17 7.74 -13.99
C THR A 17 -1.16 7.88 -13.26
N ILE A 18 -1.29 8.81 -12.32
CA ILE A 18 -2.54 9.09 -11.60
C ILE A 18 -3.63 9.52 -12.58
N ASP A 19 -3.32 10.34 -13.59
CA ASP A 19 -4.29 10.73 -14.63
C ASP A 19 -4.88 9.50 -15.36
N ARG A 20 -4.04 8.52 -15.74
CA ARG A 20 -4.51 7.27 -16.36
C ARG A 20 -5.33 6.42 -15.39
N ILE A 21 -4.91 6.32 -14.14
CA ILE A 21 -5.64 5.59 -13.09
C ILE A 21 -7.02 6.20 -12.86
N ARG A 22 -7.09 7.52 -12.77
CA ARG A 22 -8.36 8.27 -12.62
C ARG A 22 -9.29 8.01 -13.79
N ALA A 23 -8.78 8.00 -15.02
CA ALA A 23 -9.59 7.70 -16.22
C ALA A 23 -10.17 6.28 -16.16
N ILE A 24 -9.40 5.29 -15.71
CA ILE A 24 -9.87 3.90 -15.55
C ILE A 24 -11.00 3.84 -14.52
N GLU A 25 -10.79 4.39 -13.32
CA GLU A 25 -11.80 4.34 -12.24
C GLU A 25 -13.07 5.10 -12.63
N THR A 26 -12.93 6.27 -13.26
CA THR A 26 -14.09 7.06 -13.73
C THR A 26 -14.93 6.31 -14.77
N THR A 27 -14.29 5.53 -15.64
CA THR A 27 -14.97 4.81 -16.73
C THR A 27 -15.57 3.48 -16.27
N GLU A 28 -14.86 2.76 -15.39
CA GLU A 28 -15.17 1.35 -15.06
C GLU A 28 -15.63 1.15 -13.61
N GLY A 29 -15.57 2.20 -12.81
CA GLY A 29 -15.85 2.14 -11.38
C GLY A 29 -14.82 1.32 -10.59
N VAL A 30 -15.10 1.11 -9.31
CA VAL A 30 -14.27 0.27 -8.43
C VAL A 30 -14.70 -1.20 -8.61
N THR A 31 -14.01 -1.88 -9.50
CA THR A 31 -14.23 -3.30 -9.82
C THR A 31 -12.90 -4.05 -9.87
N ARG A 32 -12.90 -5.37 -9.62
CA ARG A 32 -11.65 -6.16 -9.73
C ARG A 32 -10.99 -6.07 -11.12
N PRO A 33 -11.71 -6.08 -12.25
CA PRO A 33 -11.10 -5.83 -13.57
C PRO A 33 -10.49 -4.43 -13.70
N ALA A 34 -11.14 -3.36 -13.18
CA ALA A 34 -10.59 -2.01 -13.20
C ALA A 34 -9.33 -1.92 -12.34
N LEU A 35 -9.33 -2.51 -11.13
CA LEU A 35 -8.13 -2.56 -10.29
C LEU A 35 -6.97 -3.32 -10.96
N ALA A 36 -7.24 -4.36 -11.74
CA ALA A 36 -6.20 -5.05 -12.51
C ALA A 36 -5.57 -4.13 -13.57
N LYS A 37 -6.35 -3.26 -14.22
CA LYS A 37 -5.83 -2.24 -15.15
C LYS A 37 -5.04 -1.16 -14.41
N ILE A 38 -5.54 -0.69 -13.27
CA ILE A 38 -4.83 0.25 -12.38
C ILE A 38 -3.48 -0.34 -11.98
N ARG A 39 -3.44 -1.61 -11.57
CA ARG A 39 -2.19 -2.32 -11.25
C ARG A 39 -1.22 -2.31 -12.43
N ALA A 40 -1.70 -2.56 -13.64
CA ALA A 40 -0.86 -2.55 -14.83
C ALA A 40 -0.22 -1.17 -15.08
N GLU A 41 -0.96 -0.07 -14.89
CA GLU A 41 -0.40 1.28 -14.99
C GLU A 41 0.61 1.59 -13.88
N LEU A 42 0.30 1.19 -12.65
CA LEU A 42 1.21 1.39 -11.52
C LEU A 42 2.51 0.56 -11.67
N MET A 43 2.43 -0.65 -12.24
CA MET A 43 3.60 -1.47 -12.55
C MET A 43 4.52 -0.82 -13.60
N LYS A 44 3.97 -0.11 -14.60
CA LYS A 44 4.76 0.66 -15.55
C LYS A 44 5.52 1.81 -14.88
N LEU A 45 4.93 2.42 -13.85
CA LEU A 45 5.62 3.43 -13.04
C LEU A 45 6.72 2.79 -12.19
N ALA A 46 6.42 1.70 -11.51
CA ALA A 46 7.38 0.99 -10.64
C ALA A 46 8.60 0.47 -11.43
N ALA A 47 8.42 0.06 -12.69
CA ALA A 47 9.51 -0.37 -13.56
C ALA A 47 10.51 0.75 -13.93
N GLN A 48 10.19 2.01 -13.64
CA GLN A 48 11.11 3.14 -13.78
C GLN A 48 11.95 3.31 -12.49
N GLU A 49 12.68 2.29 -12.10
CA GLU A 49 13.43 2.21 -10.83
C GLU A 49 14.33 3.41 -10.57
N HIS A 50 14.90 4.03 -11.63
CA HIS A 50 15.74 5.22 -11.55
C HIS A 50 15.02 6.45 -10.97
N LEU A 51 13.68 6.48 -10.99
CA LEU A 51 12.87 7.52 -10.35
C LEU A 51 12.72 7.31 -8.83
N PHE A 52 13.03 6.12 -8.35
CA PHE A 52 12.83 5.72 -6.95
C PHE A 52 14.13 5.22 -6.29
N PRO A 53 15.22 6.00 -6.31
CA PRO A 53 16.48 5.54 -5.70
C PRO A 53 16.31 5.32 -4.19
N SER A 54 16.97 4.29 -3.65
CA SER A 54 16.86 3.90 -2.24
C SER A 54 17.23 5.03 -1.27
N ALA A 55 18.16 5.92 -1.66
CA ALA A 55 18.55 7.07 -0.85
C ALA A 55 17.41 8.09 -0.63
N HIS A 56 16.39 8.14 -1.51
CA HIS A 56 15.23 9.01 -1.35
C HIS A 56 14.13 8.42 -0.47
N PHE A 57 14.16 7.10 -0.24
CA PHE A 57 13.13 6.34 0.48
C PHE A 57 13.75 5.33 1.44
N PRO A 58 14.60 5.77 2.40
CA PRO A 58 15.21 4.84 3.32
C PRO A 58 14.16 4.15 4.22
N PRO A 59 14.35 2.86 4.55
CA PRO A 59 13.54 2.20 5.56
C PRO A 59 13.83 2.81 6.94
N PRO A 60 13.07 2.42 7.99
CA PRO A 60 13.41 2.80 9.37
C PRO A 60 14.84 2.42 9.74
N ALA A 61 15.41 3.12 10.72
CA ALA A 61 16.74 2.81 11.22
C ALA A 61 16.81 1.36 11.74
N PRO A 62 17.99 0.71 11.71
CA PRO A 62 18.15 -0.64 12.24
C PRO A 62 17.63 -0.76 13.68
N GLY A 63 16.77 -1.75 13.93
CA GLY A 63 16.13 -1.97 15.22
C GLY A 63 14.79 -1.23 15.44
N GLU A 64 14.44 -0.28 14.60
CA GLU A 64 13.12 0.33 14.62
C GLU A 64 12.06 -0.57 13.96
N LYS A 65 10.89 -0.67 14.61
CA LYS A 65 9.75 -1.46 14.11
C LYS A 65 8.87 -0.65 13.16
N GLY A 66 8.20 -1.37 12.26
CA GLY A 66 7.26 -0.82 11.30
C GLY A 66 7.94 -0.39 10.00
N GLY A 67 7.32 0.51 9.28
CA GLY A 67 7.78 1.04 8.00
C GLY A 67 7.80 2.56 7.98
N ASN A 68 8.53 3.11 7.02
CA ASN A 68 8.43 4.51 6.61
C ASN A 68 7.49 4.58 5.42
N ARG A 69 6.53 5.51 5.46
CA ARG A 69 5.64 5.82 4.36
C ARG A 69 5.96 7.22 3.85
N TYR A 70 6.31 7.32 2.58
CA TYR A 70 6.63 8.56 1.90
C TYR A 70 5.45 8.97 1.02
N PHE A 71 4.93 10.17 1.25
CA PHE A 71 3.88 10.75 0.44
C PHE A 71 4.45 11.15 -0.94
N LEU A 72 3.79 10.76 -2.01
CA LEU A 72 4.18 11.13 -3.37
C LEU A 72 3.21 12.12 -3.99
N GLN A 73 1.92 11.83 -4.00
CA GLN A 73 0.87 12.70 -4.53
C GLN A 73 -0.52 12.23 -4.10
N GLU A 74 -1.46 13.18 -4.03
CA GLU A 74 -2.91 12.95 -3.97
C GLU A 74 -3.64 14.09 -4.71
N ASP A 75 -4.93 13.88 -5.02
CA ASP A 75 -5.79 14.94 -5.53
C ASP A 75 -6.24 15.88 -4.39
N PRO A 76 -6.70 17.12 -4.71
CA PRO A 76 -7.14 18.08 -3.68
C PRO A 76 -8.31 17.61 -2.81
N ASP A 77 -9.08 16.63 -3.26
CA ASP A 77 -10.16 15.98 -2.52
C ASP A 77 -9.72 14.72 -1.79
N HIS A 78 -8.40 14.55 -1.61
CA HIS A 78 -7.74 13.39 -0.99
C HIS A 78 -7.93 12.06 -1.73
N ARG A 79 -8.43 12.08 -2.97
CA ARG A 79 -8.51 10.86 -3.79
C ARG A 79 -7.18 10.56 -4.47
N PHE A 80 -7.07 9.35 -4.97
CA PHE A 80 -5.92 8.87 -5.75
C PHE A 80 -4.58 9.12 -5.06
N ALA A 81 -4.51 8.76 -3.78
CA ALA A 81 -3.31 8.97 -2.99
C ALA A 81 -2.26 7.89 -3.26
N LEU A 82 -1.05 8.31 -3.60
CA LEU A 82 0.10 7.45 -3.86
C LEU A 82 1.19 7.66 -2.83
N TYR A 83 1.68 6.54 -2.29
CA TYR A 83 2.78 6.50 -1.34
C TYR A 83 3.86 5.52 -1.78
N MET A 84 5.10 5.76 -1.33
CA MET A 84 6.16 4.76 -1.29
C MET A 84 6.31 4.26 0.14
N ASN A 85 6.09 2.97 0.37
CA ASN A 85 6.37 2.33 1.65
C ASN A 85 7.74 1.64 1.60
N ALA A 86 8.55 1.89 2.63
CA ALA A 86 9.86 1.27 2.80
C ALA A 86 9.90 0.55 4.15
N LEU A 87 10.10 -0.78 4.11
CA LEU A 87 10.16 -1.64 5.28
C LEU A 87 11.43 -2.48 5.28
N ASN A 88 12.00 -2.70 6.46
CA ASN A 88 13.08 -3.65 6.64
C ASN A 88 12.57 -5.10 6.50
N PRO A 89 13.42 -6.06 6.12
CA PRO A 89 13.07 -7.49 6.16
C PRO A 89 12.61 -7.94 7.55
N GLY A 90 11.69 -8.93 7.57
CA GLY A 90 11.18 -9.50 8.81
C GLY A 90 10.11 -8.65 9.53
N ASN A 91 9.63 -7.57 8.91
CA ASN A 91 8.49 -6.82 9.42
C ASN A 91 7.17 -7.47 8.99
N ALA A 92 6.16 -7.38 9.86
CA ALA A 92 4.80 -7.80 9.56
C ALA A 92 3.79 -6.76 10.08
N THR A 93 2.66 -6.66 9.38
CA THR A 93 1.50 -5.90 9.87
C THR A 93 0.44 -6.85 10.41
N LYS A 94 -0.39 -6.37 11.33
CA LYS A 94 -1.63 -7.06 11.66
C LYS A 94 -2.57 -7.09 10.45
N PRO A 95 -3.45 -8.09 10.34
CA PRO A 95 -4.53 -8.05 9.36
C PRO A 95 -5.34 -6.76 9.50
N HIS A 96 -5.66 -6.12 8.36
CA HIS A 96 -6.39 -4.86 8.32
C HIS A 96 -7.12 -4.68 7.00
N ASP A 97 -8.15 -3.85 7.00
CA ASP A 97 -8.81 -3.35 5.80
C ASP A 97 -8.38 -1.92 5.45
N HIS A 98 -8.86 -1.42 4.32
CA HIS A 98 -8.57 -0.04 3.90
C HIS A 98 -9.81 0.83 3.84
N THR A 99 -11.04 0.27 3.82
CA THR A 99 -12.30 0.99 3.56
C THR A 99 -12.32 1.77 2.23
N THR A 100 -11.27 1.65 1.45
CA THR A 100 -11.11 2.12 0.08
C THR A 100 -10.33 1.06 -0.71
N TRP A 101 -10.38 1.10 -2.03
CA TRP A 101 -9.55 0.19 -2.83
C TRP A 101 -8.07 0.51 -2.68
N ALA A 102 -7.24 -0.51 -2.82
CA ALA A 102 -5.79 -0.37 -2.84
C ALA A 102 -5.15 -1.22 -3.92
N VAL A 103 -4.05 -0.72 -4.47
CA VAL A 103 -3.17 -1.47 -5.37
C VAL A 103 -1.73 -1.29 -4.89
N VAL A 104 -1.03 -2.41 -4.69
CA VAL A 104 0.36 -2.42 -4.25
C VAL A 104 1.23 -3.09 -5.30
N VAL A 105 2.33 -2.43 -5.67
CA VAL A 105 3.34 -2.97 -6.59
C VAL A 105 4.75 -2.71 -6.07
N ALA A 106 5.67 -3.62 -6.35
CA ALA A 106 7.05 -3.50 -5.89
C ALA A 106 7.92 -2.71 -6.88
N VAL A 107 8.75 -1.83 -6.35
CA VAL A 107 9.96 -1.31 -7.00
C VAL A 107 11.14 -2.20 -6.63
N GLU A 108 11.24 -2.62 -5.36
CA GLU A 108 12.31 -3.48 -4.85
C GLU A 108 11.83 -4.31 -3.65
N GLY A 109 12.44 -5.48 -3.47
CA GLY A 109 12.19 -6.37 -2.34
C GLY A 109 10.95 -7.24 -2.52
N GLN A 110 10.71 -8.08 -1.52
CA GLN A 110 9.63 -9.07 -1.54
C GLN A 110 8.72 -8.92 -0.33
N GLU A 111 7.43 -8.99 -0.56
CA GLU A 111 6.39 -8.85 0.45
C GLU A 111 5.31 -9.92 0.21
N LEU A 112 5.15 -10.83 1.16
CA LEU A 112 4.04 -11.77 1.16
C LEU A 112 2.81 -11.08 1.73
N ASN A 113 1.77 -10.96 0.93
CA ASN A 113 0.45 -10.52 1.36
C ASN A 113 -0.41 -11.73 1.65
N LYS A 114 -0.90 -11.87 2.88
CA LYS A 114 -1.95 -12.84 3.22
C LYS A 114 -3.28 -12.12 3.14
N VAL A 115 -4.20 -12.67 2.36
CA VAL A 115 -5.58 -12.18 2.24
C VAL A 115 -6.49 -13.11 3.02
N TYR A 116 -7.42 -12.52 3.78
CA TYR A 116 -8.24 -13.23 4.74
C TYR A 116 -9.72 -13.16 4.39
N ASP A 117 -10.44 -14.24 4.71
CA ASP A 117 -11.90 -14.24 4.83
C ASP A 117 -12.30 -14.20 6.31
N ARG A 118 -13.38 -13.48 6.63
CA ARG A 118 -14.03 -13.60 7.93
C ARG A 118 -14.86 -14.89 7.96
N THR A 119 -14.73 -15.66 9.05
CA THR A 119 -15.46 -16.90 9.27
C THR A 119 -16.49 -16.79 10.38
N ASP A 120 -16.51 -15.67 11.11
CA ASP A 120 -17.57 -15.29 12.05
C ASP A 120 -18.78 -14.69 11.31
N ASP A 121 -19.91 -14.55 12.01
CA ASP A 121 -21.14 -13.97 11.44
C ASP A 121 -21.15 -12.43 11.38
N GLY A 122 -20.13 -11.77 11.94
CA GLY A 122 -19.98 -10.32 11.96
C GLY A 122 -20.98 -9.58 12.87
N THR A 123 -21.74 -10.29 13.70
CA THR A 123 -22.75 -9.66 14.58
C THR A 123 -22.14 -8.87 15.73
N ASP A 124 -20.97 -9.28 16.23
CA ASP A 124 -20.21 -8.52 17.21
C ASP A 124 -19.10 -7.70 16.48
N PRO A 125 -19.21 -6.36 16.44
CA PRO A 125 -18.21 -5.53 15.79
C PRO A 125 -16.84 -5.50 16.48
N ALA A 126 -16.75 -5.97 17.72
CA ALA A 126 -15.52 -5.97 18.52
C ALA A 126 -14.69 -7.25 18.33
N THR A 127 -15.24 -8.27 17.71
CA THR A 127 -14.60 -9.58 17.53
C THR A 127 -14.56 -10.01 16.07
N CYS A 128 -13.63 -10.89 15.74
CA CYS A 128 -13.49 -11.51 14.41
C CYS A 128 -12.89 -12.90 14.53
N ALA A 129 -13.22 -13.73 13.56
CA ALA A 129 -12.48 -14.95 13.24
C ALA A 129 -12.02 -14.87 11.77
N LEU A 130 -10.73 -15.07 11.53
CA LEU A 130 -10.13 -14.97 10.20
C LEU A 130 -9.55 -16.31 9.76
N THR A 131 -9.64 -16.58 8.46
CA THR A 131 -8.88 -17.65 7.80
C THR A 131 -8.14 -17.10 6.60
N VAL A 132 -6.93 -17.59 6.35
CA VAL A 132 -6.18 -17.19 5.15
C VAL A 132 -6.87 -17.79 3.94
N ARG A 133 -7.33 -16.91 3.03
CA ARG A 133 -7.91 -17.31 1.74
C ARG A 133 -6.84 -17.52 0.68
N GLU A 134 -5.85 -16.63 0.66
CA GLU A 134 -4.85 -16.59 -0.40
C GLU A 134 -3.56 -15.95 0.10
N GLU A 135 -2.43 -16.41 -0.44
CA GLU A 135 -1.11 -15.80 -0.23
C GLU A 135 -0.57 -15.29 -1.58
N ILE A 136 -0.28 -13.98 -1.63
CA ILE A 136 0.17 -13.30 -2.85
C ILE A 136 1.53 -12.67 -2.62
N MET A 137 2.55 -13.10 -3.38
CA MET A 137 3.85 -12.46 -3.38
C MET A 137 3.81 -11.18 -4.21
N VAL A 138 4.19 -10.05 -3.60
CA VAL A 138 4.43 -8.77 -4.26
C VAL A 138 5.94 -8.59 -4.38
N GLU A 139 6.41 -8.53 -5.61
CA GLU A 139 7.83 -8.41 -5.97
C GLU A 139 7.94 -7.67 -7.32
N PRO A 140 9.10 -7.21 -7.78
CA PRO A 140 9.23 -6.56 -9.09
C PRO A 140 8.56 -7.37 -10.20
N GLY A 141 7.63 -6.73 -10.93
CA GLY A 141 6.82 -7.38 -11.94
C GLY A 141 5.53 -8.04 -11.42
N ARG A 142 5.26 -8.04 -10.10
CA ARG A 142 4.03 -8.58 -9.50
C ARG A 142 3.45 -7.60 -8.48
N GLY A 143 2.12 -7.58 -8.39
CA GLY A 143 1.41 -6.72 -7.46
C GLY A 143 0.07 -7.30 -7.04
N ILE A 144 -0.56 -6.68 -6.04
CA ILE A 144 -1.86 -7.07 -5.50
C ILE A 144 -2.89 -5.96 -5.70
N CYS A 145 -4.14 -6.35 -5.87
CA CYS A 145 -5.32 -5.47 -5.88
C CYS A 145 -6.24 -5.85 -4.71
N LEU A 146 -6.66 -4.86 -3.96
CA LEU A 146 -7.52 -5.01 -2.80
C LEU A 146 -8.79 -4.17 -2.98
N MET A 147 -9.95 -4.80 -2.83
CA MET A 147 -11.23 -4.10 -2.73
C MET A 147 -11.35 -3.42 -1.36
N PRO A 148 -12.27 -2.46 -1.18
CA PRO A 148 -12.41 -1.74 0.09
C PRO A 148 -12.59 -2.63 1.33
N GLU A 149 -13.23 -3.77 1.15
CA GLU A 149 -13.57 -4.75 2.19
C GLU A 149 -12.53 -5.87 2.37
N ASP A 150 -11.56 -5.99 1.45
CA ASP A 150 -10.53 -7.03 1.55
C ASP A 150 -9.66 -6.80 2.80
N ILE A 151 -9.48 -7.86 3.56
CA ILE A 151 -8.60 -7.88 4.74
C ILE A 151 -7.29 -8.52 4.34
N HIS A 152 -6.17 -7.85 4.63
CA HIS A 152 -4.86 -8.42 4.37
C HIS A 152 -3.84 -8.08 5.46
N SER A 153 -2.75 -8.85 5.48
CA SER A 153 -1.53 -8.53 6.23
C SER A 153 -0.31 -8.58 5.31
N ILE A 154 0.73 -7.87 5.70
CA ILE A 154 2.00 -7.76 4.98
C ILE A 154 3.09 -8.46 5.79
N HIS A 155 3.94 -9.24 5.12
CA HIS A 155 5.12 -9.89 5.69
C HIS A 155 6.29 -9.66 4.76
N THR A 156 7.27 -8.83 5.15
CA THR A 156 8.46 -8.57 4.34
C THR A 156 9.45 -9.72 4.44
N LEU A 157 9.92 -10.18 3.28
CA LEU A 157 10.79 -11.34 3.14
C LEU A 157 12.16 -10.95 2.58
N GLY A 158 13.05 -11.94 2.49
CA GLY A 158 14.37 -11.78 1.89
C GLY A 158 15.37 -11.04 2.80
N SER A 159 16.37 -10.41 2.20
CA SER A 159 17.48 -9.74 2.88
C SER A 159 17.64 -8.25 2.54
N VAL A 160 16.82 -7.75 1.60
CA VAL A 160 16.81 -6.33 1.20
C VAL A 160 15.53 -5.67 1.65
N PRO A 161 15.56 -4.38 2.03
CA PRO A 161 14.35 -3.63 2.35
C PRO A 161 13.38 -3.60 1.17
N THR A 162 12.07 -3.61 1.46
CA THR A 162 11.06 -3.38 0.44
C THR A 162 10.93 -1.89 0.15
N ARG A 163 10.65 -1.54 -1.12
CA ARG A 163 10.18 -0.23 -1.57
C ARG A 163 9.04 -0.48 -2.53
N HIS A 164 7.82 -0.29 -2.02
CA HIS A 164 6.60 -0.62 -2.73
C HIS A 164 5.73 0.62 -2.90
N LEU A 165 5.21 0.81 -4.11
CA LEU A 165 4.20 1.83 -4.39
C LEU A 165 2.84 1.33 -3.92
N HIS A 166 2.20 2.11 -3.08
CA HIS A 166 0.86 1.88 -2.54
C HIS A 166 -0.08 2.97 -3.05
N MET A 167 -0.99 2.59 -3.93
CA MET A 167 -2.03 3.45 -4.50
C MET A 167 -3.36 3.17 -3.83
N TYR A 168 -4.02 4.23 -3.37
CA TYR A 168 -5.32 4.14 -2.70
C TYR A 168 -6.35 5.05 -3.39
N GLY A 169 -7.62 4.64 -3.37
CA GLY A 169 -8.72 5.45 -3.85
C GLY A 169 -8.99 6.69 -3.01
N LEU A 170 -8.60 6.65 -1.72
CA LEU A 170 -8.68 7.76 -0.77
C LEU A 170 -7.45 7.72 0.15
N ALA A 171 -6.92 8.90 0.48
CA ALA A 171 -5.73 9.04 1.31
C ALA A 171 -5.90 8.39 2.68
N LEU A 172 -4.86 7.71 3.15
CA LEU A 172 -4.89 6.98 4.42
C LEU A 172 -5.12 7.89 5.63
N GLU A 173 -4.69 9.14 5.53
CA GLU A 173 -4.80 10.17 6.58
C GLU A 173 -6.24 10.59 6.88
N VAL A 174 -7.15 10.46 5.90
CA VAL A 174 -8.58 10.83 6.05
C VAL A 174 -9.50 9.62 6.28
N LEU A 175 -8.94 8.41 6.33
CA LEU A 175 -9.71 7.19 6.58
C LEU A 175 -9.91 6.98 8.09
N GLU A 176 -11.12 7.20 8.58
CA GLU A 176 -11.44 7.09 10.03
C GLU A 176 -11.83 5.67 10.45
N ASN A 177 -12.42 4.88 9.54
CA ASN A 177 -13.10 3.63 9.87
C ASN A 177 -12.31 2.36 9.54
N ARG A 178 -11.03 2.48 9.20
CA ARG A 178 -10.16 1.31 8.96
C ARG A 178 -10.06 0.45 10.21
N LYS A 179 -10.19 -0.84 10.02
CA LYS A 179 -10.12 -1.83 11.11
C LYS A 179 -8.82 -2.61 11.05
N GLY A 180 -8.27 -2.87 12.23
CA GLY A 180 -7.23 -3.85 12.45
C GLY A 180 -7.82 -5.06 13.15
N TYR A 181 -7.41 -6.23 12.74
CA TYR A 181 -7.91 -7.51 13.20
C TYR A 181 -6.76 -8.25 13.88
N ASP A 182 -6.98 -8.69 15.08
CA ASP A 182 -6.01 -9.51 15.83
C ASP A 182 -6.42 -10.97 15.67
N ASP A 183 -5.72 -11.70 14.82
CA ASP A 183 -6.01 -13.08 14.48
C ASP A 183 -5.70 -14.08 15.62
N GLU A 184 -4.90 -13.68 16.63
CA GLU A 184 -4.61 -14.48 17.81
C GLU A 184 -5.71 -14.33 18.89
N THR A 185 -6.17 -13.10 19.11
CA THR A 185 -7.14 -12.79 20.18
C THR A 185 -8.57 -12.62 19.67
N GLY A 186 -8.77 -12.56 18.36
CA GLY A 186 -10.06 -12.31 17.75
C GLY A 186 -10.59 -10.89 17.96
N LYS A 187 -9.76 -9.91 18.35
CA LYS A 187 -10.19 -8.53 18.60
C LYS A 187 -10.14 -7.66 17.36
N VAL A 188 -11.15 -6.80 17.22
CA VAL A 188 -11.19 -5.75 16.20
C VAL A 188 -10.91 -4.39 16.84
N THR A 189 -10.02 -3.59 16.22
CA THR A 189 -9.62 -2.25 16.70
C THR A 189 -9.56 -1.25 15.55
N GLY A 190 -9.61 0.05 15.85
CA GLY A 190 -9.35 1.09 14.85
C GLY A 190 -7.89 1.07 14.40
N TYR A 191 -7.63 0.85 13.12
CA TYR A 191 -6.27 0.66 12.61
C TYR A 191 -5.45 1.97 12.60
N ASN A 192 -5.97 3.05 12.05
CA ASN A 192 -5.22 4.31 11.92
C ASN A 192 -4.75 4.85 13.27
N LYS A 193 -5.63 4.87 14.26
CA LYS A 193 -5.32 5.37 15.60
C LYS A 193 -4.24 4.56 16.32
N ALA A 194 -4.19 3.24 16.07
CA ALA A 194 -3.30 2.34 16.80
C ALA A 194 -1.95 2.14 16.12
N PHE A 195 -1.89 2.19 14.77
CA PHE A 195 -0.74 1.67 14.01
C PHE A 195 -0.18 2.63 12.98
N MET A 196 -0.89 3.70 12.60
CA MET A 196 -0.38 4.62 11.59
C MET A 196 0.54 5.68 12.16
N LYS A 197 1.70 5.85 11.48
CA LYS A 197 2.59 7.01 11.63
C LYS A 197 2.26 8.03 10.53
N PRO A 198 2.53 9.34 10.75
CA PRO A 198 2.45 10.35 9.69
C PRO A 198 3.31 9.98 8.48
N SER A 199 2.88 10.40 7.30
CA SER A 199 3.69 10.26 6.09
C SER A 199 4.88 11.22 6.09
N LEU A 200 5.97 10.77 5.49
CA LEU A 200 7.20 11.54 5.32
C LEU A 200 7.24 12.14 3.91
N ALA A 201 8.06 13.19 3.71
CA ALA A 201 8.46 13.61 2.38
C ALA A 201 9.64 12.75 1.89
N PRO A 202 9.76 12.46 0.57
CA PRO A 202 10.99 11.90 0.01
C PRO A 202 12.21 12.75 0.33
N LEU A 203 13.39 12.14 0.48
CA LEU A 203 14.62 12.85 0.81
C LEU A 203 15.33 13.49 -0.41
N GLY A 204 14.69 13.51 -1.56
CA GLY A 204 15.27 14.14 -2.77
C GLY A 204 14.27 14.25 -3.90
#